data_f37f0cdc1f214dc346f2deff844a5e38
#
_entry.id   f37f0cdc1f214dc346f2deff844a5e38
#
_cell.length_a   1.000
_cell.length_b   1.000
_cell.length_c   1.000
_cell.angle_alpha   90.00
_cell.angle_beta   90.00
_cell.angle_gamma   90.00
#
_symmetry.space_group_name_H-M   'P 1'
#
loop_
_entity.id
_entity.type
_entity.pdbx_description
1 polymer ?
#
loop_
_entity_poly.entity_id
_entity_poly.type
_entity_poly.pdbx_seq_one_letter_code
_entity_poly.pdbx_strand_id
1 'polypeptide(L)'
;MNKFKRLSPFLGGCAAIAVLALLLVVYTLTKPVPMAGTKSISIDVVYENGVMDHYQITTEAQFLLEALKSIPNLQIEGTTSEEFGLMVNTINGKRADYQKDGAYWALLCDGETCTYGVSQQAIKDGERYTFQYTLTSEE
;
A
#
# COMPACT_ATOMS: atom_id res chain seq x y z
N MET A 1 55.51 -16.75 10.41
CA MET A 1 54.48 -17.33 11.31
C MET A 1 53.24 -16.47 11.25
N ASN A 2 52.23 -16.91 10.54
CA ASN A 2 50.95 -16.19 10.47
C ASN A 2 50.10 -16.59 11.68
N LYS A 3 50.07 -15.72 12.66
CA LYS A 3 49.06 -15.86 13.73
C LYS A 3 47.71 -15.42 13.15
N PHE A 4 46.94 -16.35 12.60
CA PHE A 4 45.52 -16.14 12.43
C PHE A 4 44.93 -15.92 13.79
N LYS A 5 44.62 -14.66 14.18
CA LYS A 5 43.79 -14.37 15.32
C LYS A 5 42.43 -15.04 15.03
N ARG A 6 42.16 -16.13 15.72
CA ARG A 6 40.80 -16.69 15.77
C ARG A 6 39.91 -15.59 16.33
N LEU A 7 39.11 -14.99 15.45
CA LEU A 7 38.01 -14.15 15.91
C LEU A 7 37.17 -14.99 16.84
N SER A 8 37.09 -14.56 18.09
CA SER A 8 36.28 -15.21 19.11
C SER A 8 34.84 -15.34 18.61
N PRO A 9 34.15 -16.49 18.76
CA PRO A 9 32.76 -16.66 18.37
C PRO A 9 31.83 -15.66 19.06
N PHE A 10 32.25 -15.05 20.15
CA PHE A 10 31.57 -13.96 20.83
C PHE A 10 31.43 -12.67 19.98
N LEU A 11 32.44 -12.34 19.19
CA LEU A 11 32.41 -11.16 18.31
C LEU A 11 31.41 -11.34 17.15
N GLY A 12 31.26 -12.55 16.63
CA GLY A 12 30.28 -12.87 15.58
C GLY A 12 28.83 -12.78 16.10
N GLY A 13 28.58 -13.22 17.34
CA GLY A 13 27.28 -13.12 17.98
C GLY A 13 26.85 -11.66 18.24
N CYS A 14 27.76 -10.82 18.75
CA CYS A 14 27.47 -9.41 18.97
C CYS A 14 27.22 -8.63 17.67
N ALA A 15 27.94 -8.95 16.60
CA ALA A 15 27.72 -8.33 15.29
C ALA A 15 26.36 -8.72 14.70
N ALA A 16 25.94 -9.97 14.82
CA ALA A 16 24.64 -10.44 14.36
C ALA A 16 23.48 -9.76 15.12
N ILE A 17 23.60 -9.60 16.43
CA ILE A 17 22.60 -8.92 17.26
C ILE A 17 22.52 -7.43 16.89
N ALA A 18 23.65 -6.77 16.64
CA ALA A 18 23.69 -5.37 16.23
C ALA A 18 23.02 -5.15 14.86
N VAL A 19 23.25 -6.05 13.89
CA VAL A 19 22.58 -6.01 12.58
C VAL A 19 21.07 -6.23 12.72
N LEU A 20 20.65 -7.19 13.52
CA LEU A 20 19.23 -7.45 13.76
C LEU A 20 18.55 -6.26 14.44
N ALA A 21 19.19 -5.65 15.43
CA ALA A 21 18.69 -4.44 16.08
C ALA A 21 18.58 -3.27 15.10
N LEU A 22 19.56 -3.08 14.20
CA LEU A 22 19.54 -2.05 13.18
C LEU A 22 18.38 -2.29 12.18
N LEU A 23 18.16 -3.53 11.75
CA LEU A 23 17.05 -3.89 10.88
C LEU A 23 15.69 -3.64 11.52
N LEU A 24 15.55 -3.93 12.82
CA LEU A 24 14.34 -3.63 13.58
C LEU A 24 14.09 -2.12 13.68
N VAL A 25 15.12 -1.33 13.91
CA VAL A 25 15.02 0.13 13.95
C VAL A 25 14.61 0.68 12.58
N VAL A 26 15.26 0.24 11.51
CA VAL A 26 14.90 0.63 10.14
C VAL A 26 13.45 0.22 9.83
N TYR A 27 13.05 -0.99 10.20
CA TYR A 27 11.69 -1.47 10.00
C TYR A 27 10.65 -0.62 10.74
N THR A 28 10.92 -0.23 12.00
CA THR A 28 10.00 0.61 12.78
C THR A 28 9.92 2.04 12.23
N LEU A 29 11.02 2.57 11.70
CA LEU A 29 11.06 3.91 11.11
C LEU A 29 10.42 3.98 9.72
N THR A 30 10.37 2.85 8.99
CA THR A 30 9.78 2.77 7.65
C THR A 30 8.31 2.37 7.65
N LYS A 31 7.76 1.96 8.81
CA LYS A 31 6.32 1.71 8.91
C LYS A 31 5.53 2.98 8.62
N PRO A 32 4.46 2.89 7.81
CA PRO A 32 3.57 4.03 7.64
C PRO A 32 2.96 4.39 8.99
N VAL A 33 3.23 5.60 9.45
CA VAL A 33 2.65 6.12 10.69
C VAL A 33 1.34 6.78 10.34
N PRO A 34 0.20 6.29 10.85
CA PRO A 34 -1.09 6.92 10.62
C PRO A 34 -1.11 8.33 11.20
N MET A 35 -1.59 9.27 10.42
CA MET A 35 -1.83 10.63 10.90
C MET A 35 -3.12 10.67 11.71
N ALA A 36 -3.06 11.17 12.94
CA ALA A 36 -4.23 11.39 13.76
C ALA A 36 -5.01 12.64 13.31
N GLY A 37 -6.32 12.65 13.59
CA GLY A 37 -7.19 13.79 13.34
C GLY A 37 -7.88 13.77 11.99
N THR A 38 -8.57 14.86 11.69
CA THR A 38 -9.37 15.02 10.48
C THR A 38 -8.48 15.29 9.26
N LYS A 39 -8.73 14.57 8.18
CA LYS A 39 -8.01 14.67 6.92
C LYS A 39 -9.00 14.89 5.77
N SER A 40 -8.62 15.72 4.81
CA SER A 40 -9.33 15.89 3.56
C SER A 40 -8.54 15.19 2.45
N ILE A 41 -9.14 14.20 1.82
CA ILE A 41 -8.52 13.41 0.74
C ILE A 41 -9.44 13.36 -0.47
N SER A 42 -8.84 13.16 -1.64
CA SER A 42 -9.57 12.91 -2.87
C SER A 42 -9.26 11.52 -3.41
N ILE A 43 -10.27 10.91 -4.03
CA ILE A 43 -10.19 9.57 -4.61
C ILE A 43 -10.71 9.64 -6.03
N ASP A 44 -9.89 9.23 -6.96
CA ASP A 44 -10.23 9.14 -8.37
C ASP A 44 -10.29 7.66 -8.79
N VAL A 45 -11.30 7.29 -9.55
CA VAL A 45 -11.43 5.96 -10.15
C VAL A 45 -11.42 6.14 -11.66
N VAL A 46 -10.34 5.71 -12.30
CA VAL A 46 -10.15 5.85 -13.76
C VAL A 46 -10.40 4.50 -14.41
N TYR A 47 -11.45 4.44 -15.23
CA TYR A 47 -11.86 3.24 -15.94
C TYR A 47 -11.09 3.04 -17.25
N GLU A 48 -11.21 1.84 -17.82
CA GLU A 48 -10.58 1.42 -19.08
C GLU A 48 -10.84 2.39 -20.24
N ASN A 49 -12.04 2.95 -20.30
CA ASN A 49 -12.45 3.90 -21.36
C ASN A 49 -12.06 5.37 -21.11
N GLY A 50 -11.31 5.63 -20.03
CA GLY A 50 -10.90 6.96 -19.63
C GLY A 50 -11.95 7.76 -18.85
N VAL A 51 -13.13 7.18 -18.61
CA VAL A 51 -14.11 7.78 -17.70
C VAL A 51 -13.57 7.76 -16.30
N MET A 52 -13.83 8.81 -15.53
CA MET A 52 -13.34 8.99 -14.18
C MET A 52 -14.48 9.35 -13.22
N ASP A 53 -14.54 8.64 -12.10
CA ASP A 53 -15.33 9.04 -10.96
C ASP A 53 -14.43 9.75 -9.93
N HIS A 54 -14.91 10.85 -9.39
CA HIS A 54 -14.18 11.65 -8.42
C HIS A 54 -14.95 11.74 -7.10
N TYR A 55 -14.25 11.45 -6.01
CA TYR A 55 -14.79 11.56 -4.65
C TYR A 55 -13.86 12.43 -3.81
N GLN A 56 -14.43 13.37 -3.07
CA GLN A 56 -13.71 14.15 -2.08
C GLN A 56 -14.37 13.97 -0.73
N ILE A 57 -13.60 13.59 0.26
CA ILE A 57 -14.10 13.29 1.60
C ILE A 57 -13.23 13.92 2.68
N THR A 58 -13.86 14.16 3.82
CA THR A 58 -13.21 14.48 5.06
C THR A 58 -13.39 13.30 6.01
N THR A 59 -12.31 12.79 6.57
CA THR A 59 -12.32 11.55 7.35
C THR A 59 -11.32 11.61 8.51
N GLU A 60 -11.62 10.90 9.57
CA GLU A 60 -10.68 10.64 10.67
C GLU A 60 -10.02 9.25 10.56
N ALA A 61 -10.34 8.48 9.51
CA ALA A 61 -9.76 7.18 9.26
C ALA A 61 -8.23 7.27 9.20
N GLN A 62 -7.57 6.25 9.71
CA GLN A 62 -6.11 6.15 9.72
C GLN A 62 -5.57 5.49 8.44
N PHE A 63 -6.34 4.57 7.87
CA PHE A 63 -5.97 3.81 6.69
C PHE A 63 -6.98 3.99 5.55
N LEU A 64 -6.49 3.85 4.33
CA LEU A 64 -7.27 4.10 3.13
C LEU A 64 -8.53 3.24 3.05
N LEU A 65 -8.46 1.95 3.40
CA LEU A 65 -9.64 1.06 3.34
C LEU A 65 -10.80 1.56 4.19
N GLU A 66 -10.53 2.05 5.40
CA GLU A 66 -11.57 2.61 6.27
C GLU A 66 -12.21 3.85 5.66
N ALA A 67 -11.39 4.73 5.09
CA ALA A 67 -11.86 5.92 4.38
C ALA A 67 -12.75 5.55 3.18
N LEU A 68 -12.32 4.58 2.36
CA LEU A 68 -13.08 4.11 1.20
C LEU A 68 -14.44 3.53 1.57
N LYS A 69 -14.51 2.77 2.65
CA LYS A 69 -15.77 2.18 3.15
C LYS A 69 -16.78 3.23 3.62
N SER A 70 -16.32 4.41 3.98
CA SER A 70 -17.19 5.51 4.42
C SER A 70 -17.80 6.31 3.27
N ILE A 71 -17.36 6.10 2.04
CA ILE A 71 -17.81 6.86 0.86
C ILE A 71 -19.12 6.26 0.35
N PRO A 72 -20.25 7.02 0.39
CA PRO A 72 -21.47 6.58 -0.25
C PRO A 72 -21.25 6.45 -1.77
N ASN A 73 -21.88 5.49 -2.39
CA ASN A 73 -21.81 5.22 -3.83
C ASN A 73 -20.44 4.75 -4.36
N LEU A 74 -19.49 4.45 -3.51
CA LEU A 74 -18.26 3.76 -3.88
C LEU A 74 -18.32 2.31 -3.39
N GLN A 75 -18.26 1.38 -4.33
CA GLN A 75 -18.25 -0.05 -4.04
C GLN A 75 -16.87 -0.62 -4.36
N ILE A 76 -16.23 -1.20 -3.37
CA ILE A 76 -14.91 -1.83 -3.50
C ILE A 76 -15.03 -3.28 -3.05
N GLU A 77 -14.63 -4.18 -3.92
CA GLU A 77 -14.61 -5.62 -3.65
C GLU A 77 -13.24 -6.20 -4.00
N GLY A 78 -12.89 -7.28 -3.33
CA GLY A 78 -11.64 -7.94 -3.59
C GLY A 78 -11.45 -9.19 -2.75
N THR A 79 -10.25 -9.75 -2.82
CA THR A 79 -9.83 -10.91 -2.05
C THR A 79 -8.96 -10.47 -0.89
N THR A 80 -9.26 -10.94 0.30
CA THR A 80 -8.46 -10.65 1.49
C THR A 80 -7.44 -11.74 1.72
N SER A 81 -6.18 -11.34 1.92
CA SER A 81 -5.10 -12.22 2.36
C SER A 81 -4.57 -11.77 3.72
N GLU A 82 -3.96 -12.71 4.47
CA GLU A 82 -3.34 -12.38 5.76
C GLU A 82 -2.11 -11.48 5.59
N GLU A 83 -1.39 -11.61 4.50
CA GLU A 83 -0.14 -10.91 4.24
C GLU A 83 -0.36 -9.49 3.69
N PHE A 84 -1.28 -9.33 2.73
CA PHE A 84 -1.47 -8.08 1.99
C PHE A 84 -2.78 -7.35 2.29
N GLY A 85 -3.65 -7.93 3.11
CA GLY A 85 -4.98 -7.40 3.37
C GLY A 85 -5.89 -7.51 2.14
N LEU A 86 -6.75 -6.53 1.92
CA LEU A 86 -7.68 -6.51 0.79
C LEU A 86 -6.95 -6.18 -0.52
N MET A 87 -6.98 -7.13 -1.44
CA MET A 87 -6.56 -6.94 -2.84
C MET A 87 -7.78 -6.58 -3.67
N VAL A 88 -7.90 -5.32 -4.06
CA VAL A 88 -9.05 -4.81 -4.81
C VAL A 88 -9.07 -5.39 -6.22
N ASN A 89 -10.18 -5.99 -6.62
CA ASN A 89 -10.39 -6.51 -7.96
C ASN A 89 -11.62 -5.92 -8.66
N THR A 90 -12.56 -5.36 -7.91
CA THR A 90 -13.79 -4.80 -8.47
C THR A 90 -14.08 -3.44 -7.84
N ILE A 91 -14.31 -2.43 -8.66
CA ILE A 91 -14.71 -1.10 -8.22
C ILE A 91 -15.95 -0.68 -9.00
N ASN A 92 -17.00 -0.30 -8.27
CA ASN A 92 -18.29 0.10 -8.84
C ASN A 92 -18.83 -0.88 -9.88
N GLY A 93 -18.67 -2.18 -9.62
CA GLY A 93 -19.09 -3.26 -10.52
C GLY A 93 -18.14 -3.56 -11.68
N LYS A 94 -17.08 -2.77 -11.89
CA LYS A 94 -16.07 -3.06 -12.91
C LYS A 94 -14.99 -3.97 -12.31
N ARG A 95 -14.94 -5.19 -12.79
CA ARG A 95 -13.92 -6.17 -12.40
C ARG A 95 -12.69 -6.06 -13.29
N ALA A 96 -11.52 -6.10 -12.67
CA ALA A 96 -10.23 -6.34 -13.30
C ALA A 96 -9.77 -7.75 -12.95
N ASP A 97 -9.66 -8.62 -13.95
CA ASP A 97 -9.24 -10.00 -13.77
C ASP A 97 -7.89 -10.21 -14.47
N TYR A 98 -6.86 -10.39 -13.67
CA TYR A 98 -5.50 -10.54 -14.19
C TYR A 98 -5.35 -11.77 -15.10
N GLN A 99 -6.01 -12.87 -14.77
CA GLN A 99 -5.89 -14.11 -15.53
C GLN A 99 -6.71 -14.12 -16.81
N LYS A 100 -7.89 -13.49 -16.79
CA LYS A 100 -8.80 -13.44 -17.95
C LYS A 100 -8.52 -12.28 -18.87
N ASP A 101 -8.31 -11.11 -18.30
CA ASP A 101 -8.27 -9.84 -19.04
C ASP A 101 -6.87 -9.23 -19.07
N GLY A 102 -5.90 -9.80 -18.34
CA GLY A 102 -4.60 -9.18 -18.12
C GLY A 102 -4.70 -7.81 -17.44
N ALA A 103 -5.73 -7.60 -16.63
CA ALA A 103 -6.05 -6.32 -16.05
C ALA A 103 -5.97 -6.32 -14.53
N TYR A 104 -5.65 -5.17 -13.96
CA TYR A 104 -5.67 -4.95 -12.51
C TYR A 104 -5.99 -3.49 -12.19
N TRP A 105 -6.42 -3.24 -10.97
CA TRP A 105 -6.59 -1.90 -10.42
C TRP A 105 -5.27 -1.43 -9.79
N ALA A 106 -4.58 -0.52 -10.46
CA ALA A 106 -3.40 0.12 -9.89
C ALA A 106 -3.81 1.19 -8.88
N LEU A 107 -3.17 1.21 -7.73
CA LEU A 107 -3.36 2.24 -6.70
C LEU A 107 -2.20 3.23 -6.74
N LEU A 108 -2.51 4.49 -6.98
CA LEU A 108 -1.56 5.59 -7.03
C LEU A 108 -1.80 6.55 -5.85
N CYS A 109 -0.72 7.01 -5.25
CA CYS A 109 -0.68 8.04 -4.22
C CYS A 109 -0.02 9.28 -4.82
N ASP A 110 -0.76 10.37 -4.99
CA ASP A 110 -0.27 11.61 -5.62
C ASP A 110 0.44 11.38 -6.97
N GLY A 111 -0.10 10.46 -7.77
CA GLY A 111 0.41 10.11 -9.10
C GLY A 111 1.50 9.05 -9.16
N GLU A 112 2.01 8.60 -8.02
CA GLU A 112 3.02 7.53 -7.92
C GLU A 112 2.41 6.25 -7.36
N THR A 113 2.93 5.08 -7.74
CA THR A 113 2.44 3.82 -7.20
C THR A 113 2.60 3.79 -5.68
N CYS A 114 1.49 3.52 -4.97
CA CYS A 114 1.51 3.38 -3.52
C CYS A 114 2.38 2.18 -3.12
N THR A 115 3.12 2.32 -2.03
CA THR A 115 3.97 1.25 -1.48
C THR A 115 3.14 0.14 -0.84
N TYR A 116 1.96 0.48 -0.33
CA TYR A 116 1.08 -0.43 0.40
C TYR A 116 -0.28 -0.55 -0.27
N GLY A 117 -0.94 -1.69 -0.08
CA GLY A 117 -2.35 -1.88 -0.45
C GLY A 117 -3.30 -1.08 0.44
N VAL A 118 -4.57 -1.03 0.07
CA VAL A 118 -5.59 -0.20 0.73
C VAL A 118 -5.72 -0.44 2.25
N SER A 119 -5.49 -1.67 2.71
CA SER A 119 -5.60 -2.02 4.13
C SER A 119 -4.47 -1.48 4.99
N GLN A 120 -3.31 -1.25 4.41
CA GLN A 120 -2.09 -0.85 5.10
C GLN A 120 -1.61 0.55 4.70
N GLN A 121 -2.23 1.16 3.70
CA GLN A 121 -1.89 2.50 3.26
C GLN A 121 -2.41 3.51 4.28
N ALA A 122 -1.51 4.11 5.04
CA ALA A 122 -1.81 5.23 5.92
C ALA A 122 -2.13 6.47 5.09
N ILE A 123 -3.16 7.20 5.48
CA ILE A 123 -3.59 8.40 4.78
C ILE A 123 -3.12 9.68 5.49
N LYS A 124 -2.79 10.69 4.69
CA LYS A 124 -2.40 12.02 5.15
C LYS A 124 -3.32 13.08 4.57
N ASP A 125 -3.45 14.19 5.28
CA ASP A 125 -4.25 15.30 4.82
C ASP A 125 -3.75 15.86 3.49
N GLY A 126 -4.68 16.10 2.56
CA GLY A 126 -4.40 16.65 1.23
C GLY A 126 -3.97 15.64 0.18
N GLU A 127 -3.85 14.37 0.52
CA GLU A 127 -3.45 13.35 -0.45
C GLU A 127 -4.56 13.01 -1.45
N ARG A 128 -4.12 12.65 -2.67
CA ARG A 128 -4.96 12.11 -3.73
C ARG A 128 -4.60 10.66 -3.99
N TYR A 129 -5.61 9.81 -3.97
CA TYR A 129 -5.50 8.39 -4.31
C TYR A 129 -6.22 8.13 -5.62
N THR A 130 -5.58 7.41 -6.51
CA THR A 130 -6.16 7.07 -7.81
C THR A 130 -6.16 5.56 -7.98
N PHE A 131 -7.35 5.01 -8.24
CA PHE A 131 -7.49 3.64 -8.75
C PHE A 131 -7.56 3.72 -10.26
N GLN A 132 -6.62 3.12 -10.93
CA GLN A 132 -6.54 3.13 -12.38
C GLN A 132 -6.67 1.71 -12.93
N TYR A 133 -7.68 1.48 -13.77
CA TYR A 133 -7.79 0.24 -14.53
C TYR A 133 -6.61 0.12 -15.46
N THR A 134 -5.77 -0.86 -15.26
CA THR A 134 -4.49 -1.02 -15.95
C THR A 134 -4.44 -2.37 -16.64
N LEU A 135 -4.07 -2.36 -17.92
CA LEU A 135 -3.78 -3.57 -18.67
C LEU A 135 -2.29 -3.90 -18.56
N THR A 136 -1.97 -5.16 -18.30
CA THR A 136 -0.59 -5.63 -18.44
C THR A 136 -0.27 -5.68 -19.93
N SER A 137 0.78 -4.98 -20.34
CA SER A 137 1.32 -5.16 -21.68
C SER A 137 1.90 -6.57 -21.78
N GLU A 138 1.39 -7.38 -22.69
CA GLU A 138 2.09 -8.58 -23.11
C GLU A 138 3.37 -8.14 -23.81
N GLU A 139 4.51 -8.41 -23.17
CA GLU A 139 5.82 -8.37 -23.83
C GLU A 139 6.06 -9.67 -24.60
#